data_7c862a88d156d8f03c9d72f038da9afa
#
_entry.id   7c862a88d156d8f03c9d72f038da9afa
#
_cell.length_a   1.000
_cell.length_b   1.000
_cell.length_c   1.000
_cell.angle_alpha   90.00
_cell.angle_beta   90.00
_cell.angle_gamma   90.00
#
_symmetry.space_group_name_H-M   'P 1'
#
loop_
_entity.id
_entity.type
_entity.pdbx_description
1 polymer ?
#
loop_
_entity_poly.entity_id
_entity_poly.type
_entity_poly.pdbx_seq_one_letter_code
_entity_poly.pdbx_strand_id
1 'polypeptide(L)'
;SHLHEALAVRWDVEVAAHKQLHLIPEDDPCMRALLGAYERVTGELGTTSVMAGGTYASLLPALVAFGPKLPGTHTGAHGIDEHVLLENISKATDIYEAALEALVELSA
;
A
#
# COMPACT_ATOMS: atom_id res chain seq x y z
N SER A 1 32.78 -11.16 2.84
CA SER A 1 32.19 -9.81 2.92
C SER A 1 32.97 -8.92 3.87
N HIS A 2 32.82 -7.62 3.77
CA HIS A 2 33.45 -6.66 4.69
C HIS A 2 33.08 -6.90 6.14
N LEU A 3 31.82 -7.20 6.40
CA LEU A 3 31.34 -7.50 7.74
C LEU A 3 31.98 -8.76 8.29
N HIS A 4 32.13 -9.76 7.47
CA HIS A 4 32.77 -11.03 7.80
C HIS A 4 34.20 -10.81 8.25
N GLU A 5 34.98 -10.07 7.47
CA GLU A 5 36.40 -9.76 7.75
C GLU A 5 36.52 -8.84 8.97
N ALA A 6 35.72 -7.79 9.05
CA ALA A 6 35.80 -6.80 10.13
C ALA A 6 35.51 -7.39 11.51
N LEU A 7 34.62 -8.37 11.60
CA LEU A 7 34.28 -9.04 12.86
C LEU A 7 35.11 -10.26 13.16
N ALA A 8 36.00 -10.66 12.23
CA ALA A 8 36.79 -11.89 12.33
C ALA A 8 35.91 -13.13 12.61
N VAL A 9 34.67 -13.10 12.12
CA VAL A 9 33.68 -14.15 12.28
C VAL A 9 33.28 -14.67 10.91
N ARG A 10 33.10 -15.97 10.79
CA ARG A 10 32.64 -16.58 9.55
C ARG A 10 31.11 -16.60 9.52
N TRP A 11 30.55 -16.08 8.43
CA TRP A 11 29.10 -16.07 8.20
C TRP A 11 28.78 -16.84 6.93
N ASP A 12 27.78 -17.72 7.02
CA ASP A 12 27.18 -18.35 5.87
C ASP A 12 25.87 -17.64 5.59
N VAL A 13 25.77 -17.02 4.40
CA VAL A 13 24.60 -16.23 4.02
C VAL A 13 23.88 -16.94 2.89
N GLU A 14 22.60 -17.20 3.12
CA GLU A 14 21.70 -17.76 2.13
C GLU A 14 20.55 -16.79 1.86
N VAL A 15 20.28 -16.51 0.57
CA VAL A 15 19.16 -15.67 0.19
C VAL A 15 17.95 -16.57 -0.04
N ALA A 16 17.05 -16.62 0.95
CA ALA A 16 15.84 -17.45 0.90
C ALA A 16 14.74 -16.83 0.04
N ALA A 17 14.66 -15.48 -0.01
CA ALA A 17 13.69 -14.78 -0.80
C ALA A 17 14.25 -13.42 -1.24
N HIS A 18 13.84 -12.99 -2.43
CA HIS A 18 14.23 -11.69 -2.98
C HIS A 18 13.04 -11.06 -3.68
N LYS A 19 12.79 -9.77 -3.38
CA LYS A 19 11.77 -8.97 -4.05
C LYS A 19 12.39 -7.67 -4.53
N GLN A 20 12.05 -7.28 -5.75
CA GLN A 20 12.47 -5.99 -6.28
C GLN A 20 11.62 -4.86 -5.72
N LEU A 21 12.19 -3.66 -5.73
CA LEU A 21 11.46 -2.45 -5.36
C LEU A 21 10.25 -2.27 -6.28
N HIS A 22 9.08 -2.06 -5.66
CA HIS A 22 7.84 -1.75 -6.37
C HIS A 22 7.47 -0.30 -6.10
N LEU A 23 7.42 0.50 -7.16
CA LEU A 23 7.13 1.92 -7.07
C LEU A 23 6.25 2.35 -8.24
N ILE A 24 5.12 2.98 -7.94
CA ILE A 24 4.23 3.57 -8.93
C ILE A 24 4.35 5.10 -8.81
N PRO A 25 4.65 5.82 -9.89
CA PRO A 25 4.75 7.28 -9.85
C PRO A 25 3.44 7.94 -9.44
N GLU A 26 3.52 9.07 -8.75
CA GLU A 26 2.33 9.82 -8.31
C GLU A 26 1.52 10.39 -9.48
N ASP A 27 2.14 10.62 -10.62
CA ASP A 27 1.47 11.13 -11.82
C ASP A 27 0.85 10.03 -12.69
N ASP A 28 0.96 8.77 -12.28
CA ASP A 28 0.31 7.66 -12.97
C ASP A 28 -1.20 7.89 -13.03
N PRO A 29 -1.86 7.71 -14.18
CA PRO A 29 -3.31 7.97 -14.31
C PRO A 29 -4.17 7.16 -13.34
N CYS A 30 -3.83 5.90 -13.08
CA CYS A 30 -4.57 5.09 -12.12
C CYS A 30 -4.38 5.61 -10.69
N MET A 31 -3.16 6.00 -10.34
CA MET A 31 -2.87 6.61 -9.04
C MET A 31 -3.70 7.87 -8.84
N ARG A 32 -3.73 8.74 -9.84
CA ARG A 32 -4.51 9.98 -9.80
C ARG A 32 -6.01 9.71 -9.67
N ALA A 33 -6.52 8.70 -10.37
CA ALA A 33 -7.92 8.30 -10.25
C ALA A 33 -8.28 7.82 -8.85
N LEU A 34 -7.42 7.03 -8.23
CA LEU A 34 -7.62 6.52 -6.86
C LEU A 34 -7.58 7.65 -5.84
N LEU A 35 -6.61 8.54 -5.93
CA LEU A 35 -6.52 9.70 -5.04
C LEU A 35 -7.72 10.62 -5.18
N GLY A 36 -8.17 10.87 -6.41
CA GLY A 36 -9.36 11.68 -6.68
C GLY A 36 -10.63 11.06 -6.10
N ALA A 37 -10.78 9.75 -6.17
CA ALA A 37 -11.92 9.05 -5.56
C ALA A 37 -11.93 9.21 -4.04
N TYR A 38 -10.78 9.03 -3.40
CA TYR A 38 -10.63 9.24 -1.96
C TYR A 38 -11.02 10.67 -1.56
N GLU A 39 -10.53 11.66 -2.29
CA GLU A 39 -10.80 13.07 -2.00
C GLU A 39 -12.29 13.43 -2.16
N ARG A 40 -12.95 12.85 -3.17
CA ARG A 40 -14.40 13.09 -3.37
C ARG A 40 -15.26 12.53 -2.24
N VAL A 41 -14.91 11.35 -1.73
CA VAL A 41 -15.69 10.70 -0.67
C VAL A 41 -15.40 11.30 0.69
N THR A 42 -14.13 11.58 0.98
CA THR A 42 -13.71 12.03 2.33
C THR A 42 -13.68 13.54 2.48
N GLY A 43 -13.51 14.29 1.40
CA GLY A 43 -13.27 15.74 1.46
C GLY A 43 -11.84 16.08 1.91
N GLU A 44 -10.98 15.10 2.09
CA GLU A 44 -9.60 15.27 2.52
C GLU A 44 -8.65 15.04 1.37
N LEU A 45 -7.47 15.68 1.41
CA LEU A 45 -6.46 15.51 0.40
C LEU A 45 -5.89 14.09 0.44
N GLY A 46 -5.91 13.41 -0.71
CA GLY A 46 -5.29 12.10 -0.87
C GLY A 46 -3.80 12.21 -1.07
N THR A 47 -3.04 11.38 -0.38
CA THR A 47 -1.59 11.33 -0.49
C THR A 47 -1.11 9.91 -0.69
N THR A 48 0.05 9.78 -1.31
CA THR A 48 0.75 8.49 -1.43
C THR A 48 1.70 8.30 -0.26
N SER A 49 2.02 7.07 0.03
CA SER A 49 3.03 6.74 1.03
C SER A 49 3.88 5.57 0.55
N VAL A 50 5.07 5.47 1.13
CA VAL A 50 5.98 4.37 0.87
C VAL A 50 5.93 3.42 2.06
N MET A 51 5.73 2.13 1.77
CA MET A 51 5.76 1.09 2.78
C MET A 51 7.09 0.35 2.74
N ALA A 52 7.67 0.12 3.92
CA ALA A 52 8.87 -0.71 4.05
C ALA A 52 8.56 -2.20 3.90
N GLY A 53 7.33 -2.61 4.19
CA GLY A 53 6.88 -3.99 4.08
C GLY A 53 6.46 -4.37 2.66
N GLY A 54 6.28 -5.67 2.44
CA GLY A 54 5.78 -6.19 1.18
C GLY A 54 4.26 -6.26 1.13
N THR A 55 3.73 -6.22 -0.09
CA THR A 55 2.30 -6.43 -0.36
C THR A 55 2.14 -7.24 -1.64
N TYR A 56 0.98 -7.83 -1.86
CA TYR A 56 0.67 -8.54 -3.10
C TYR A 56 0.75 -7.63 -4.33
N ALA A 57 0.59 -6.32 -4.16
CA ALA A 57 0.75 -5.36 -5.25
C ALA A 57 2.15 -5.40 -5.89
N SER A 58 3.16 -5.81 -5.13
CA SER A 58 4.53 -5.92 -5.65
C SER A 58 4.76 -7.09 -6.60
N LEU A 59 3.77 -7.99 -6.75
CA LEU A 59 3.87 -9.14 -7.64
C LEU A 59 3.70 -8.78 -9.12
N LEU A 60 3.05 -7.66 -9.41
CA LEU A 60 2.85 -7.17 -10.77
C LEU A 60 3.24 -5.69 -10.85
N PRO A 61 3.92 -5.29 -11.93
CA PRO A 61 4.47 -3.93 -12.01
C PRO A 61 3.44 -2.80 -12.06
N ALA A 62 2.21 -3.09 -12.49
CA ALA A 62 1.16 -2.09 -12.64
C ALA A 62 0.14 -2.06 -11.51
N LEU A 63 0.34 -2.83 -10.45
CA LEU A 63 -0.58 -2.86 -9.32
C LEU A 63 -0.26 -1.78 -8.29
N VAL A 64 -1.29 -1.17 -7.74
CA VAL A 64 -1.21 -0.18 -6.67
C VAL A 64 -1.91 -0.74 -5.43
N ALA A 65 -1.28 -0.60 -4.27
CA ALA A 65 -1.92 -0.90 -3.00
C ALA A 65 -2.80 0.30 -2.58
N PHE A 66 -4.06 0.02 -2.25
CA PHE A 66 -5.05 1.06 -1.96
C PHE A 66 -5.99 0.62 -0.83
N GLY A 67 -5.95 1.34 0.32
CA GLY A 67 -6.77 1.05 1.47
C GLY A 67 -6.52 -0.31 2.10
N PRO A 68 -7.46 -0.83 2.94
CA PRO A 68 -8.66 -0.15 3.44
C PRO A 68 -8.43 0.70 4.70
N LYS A 69 -7.23 0.71 5.26
CA LYS A 69 -6.93 1.46 6.49
C LYS A 69 -6.99 2.96 6.21
N LEU A 70 -7.84 3.67 6.95
CA LEU A 70 -7.97 5.11 6.85
C LEU A 70 -6.89 5.82 7.69
N PRO A 71 -6.45 7.02 7.26
CA PRO A 71 -5.47 7.81 8.01
C PRO A 71 -5.91 8.05 9.46
N GLY A 72 -4.96 7.99 10.38
CA GLY A 72 -5.22 8.26 11.79
C GLY A 72 -5.91 7.12 12.54
N THR A 73 -6.18 5.98 11.90
CA THR A 73 -6.79 4.84 12.57
C THR A 73 -5.74 3.85 13.06
N HIS A 74 -6.04 3.23 14.20
CA HIS A 74 -5.20 2.18 14.77
C HIS A 74 -5.96 0.86 14.71
N THR A 75 -5.38 -0.14 14.07
CA THR A 75 -6.04 -1.43 13.86
C THR A 75 -5.38 -2.57 14.62
N GLY A 76 -4.24 -2.33 15.24
CA GLY A 76 -3.47 -3.39 15.88
C GLY A 76 -2.92 -4.41 14.89
N ALA A 77 -2.59 -3.99 13.67
CA ALA A 77 -2.13 -4.87 12.60
C ALA A 77 -0.98 -5.76 13.07
N HIS A 78 -1.07 -7.05 12.71
CA HIS A 78 -0.14 -8.11 13.11
C HIS A 78 -0.07 -8.38 14.61
N GLY A 79 -0.96 -7.77 15.39
CA GLY A 79 -1.02 -7.94 16.83
C GLY A 79 -2.22 -8.75 17.29
N ILE A 80 -2.31 -8.89 18.61
CA ILE A 80 -3.50 -9.45 19.27
C ILE A 80 -4.62 -8.42 19.16
N ASP A 81 -5.86 -8.89 19.00
CA ASP A 81 -7.03 -8.03 18.88
C ASP A 81 -6.99 -7.06 17.67
N GLU A 82 -6.39 -7.50 16.58
CA GLU A 82 -6.48 -6.76 15.33
C GLU A 82 -7.94 -6.52 14.96
N HIS A 83 -8.27 -5.28 14.64
CA HIS A 83 -9.66 -4.87 14.49
C HIS A 83 -9.80 -3.73 13.50
N VAL A 84 -11.05 -3.46 13.12
CA VAL A 84 -11.43 -2.31 12.32
C VAL A 84 -12.74 -1.74 12.87
N LEU A 85 -12.88 -0.42 12.84
CA LEU A 85 -14.15 0.23 13.23
C LEU A 85 -15.19 0.00 12.14
N LEU A 86 -16.44 -0.31 12.55
CA LEU A 86 -17.52 -0.54 11.60
C LEU A 86 -17.79 0.67 10.70
N GLU A 87 -17.70 1.88 11.25
CA GLU A 87 -17.85 3.11 10.47
C GLU A 87 -16.79 3.23 9.37
N ASN A 88 -15.59 2.71 9.62
CA ASN A 88 -14.51 2.73 8.64
C ASN A 88 -14.73 1.71 7.52
N ILE A 89 -15.40 0.60 7.81
CA ILE A 89 -15.80 -0.36 6.77
C ILE A 89 -16.79 0.31 5.80
N SER A 90 -17.78 1.00 6.32
CA SER A 90 -18.77 1.73 5.51
C SER A 90 -18.09 2.81 4.65
N LYS A 91 -17.21 3.60 5.26
CA LYS A 91 -16.45 4.64 4.55
C LYS A 91 -15.54 4.05 3.47
N ALA A 92 -14.82 2.97 3.78
CA ALA A 92 -13.98 2.29 2.81
C ALA A 92 -14.80 1.75 1.64
N THR A 93 -15.99 1.23 1.88
CA THR A 93 -16.91 0.76 0.83
C THR A 93 -17.25 1.90 -0.13
N ASP A 94 -17.59 3.07 0.38
CA ASP A 94 -17.89 4.24 -0.44
C ASP A 94 -16.68 4.69 -1.26
N ILE A 95 -15.50 4.66 -0.66
CA ILE A 95 -14.24 4.99 -1.35
C ILE A 95 -13.95 4.00 -2.48
N TYR A 96 -14.11 2.69 -2.23
CA TYR A 96 -13.90 1.68 -3.25
C TYR A 96 -14.90 1.77 -4.39
N GLU A 97 -16.15 2.07 -4.10
CA GLU A 97 -17.16 2.30 -5.14
C GLU A 97 -16.75 3.46 -6.04
N ALA A 98 -16.38 4.60 -5.46
CA ALA A 98 -15.91 5.75 -6.22
C ALA A 98 -14.61 5.44 -7.00
N ALA A 99 -13.73 4.66 -6.42
CA ALA A 99 -12.47 4.25 -7.07
C ALA A 99 -12.73 3.37 -8.29
N LEU A 100 -13.64 2.39 -8.17
CA LEU A 100 -14.00 1.53 -9.27
C LEU A 100 -14.65 2.31 -10.42
N GLU A 101 -15.53 3.25 -10.11
CA GLU A 101 -16.13 4.13 -11.12
C GLU A 101 -15.07 4.96 -11.83
N ALA A 102 -14.13 5.54 -11.09
CA ALA A 102 -13.05 6.34 -11.66
C ALA A 102 -12.15 5.52 -12.57
N LEU A 103 -11.84 4.28 -12.19
CA LEU A 103 -11.01 3.37 -13.00
C LEU A 103 -11.73 2.93 -14.28
N VAL A 104 -13.04 2.70 -14.21
CA VAL A 104 -13.85 2.37 -15.40
C VAL A 104 -13.87 3.53 -16.39
N GLU A 105 -14.05 4.76 -15.91
CA GLU A 105 -14.00 5.95 -16.75
C GLU A 105 -12.63 6.14 -17.42
N LEU A 106 -11.57 5.83 -16.69
CA LEU A 106 -10.20 5.91 -17.21
C LEU A 106 -9.97 4.92 -18.36
N SER A 107 -10.65 3.78 -18.31
CA SER A 107 -10.53 2.72 -19.33
C SER A 107 -11.41 2.94 -20.57
N ALA A 108 -12.34 3.89 -20.49
CA ALA A 108 -13.30 4.14 -21.56
C ALA A 108 -12.71 4.91 -22.73
#